data_6359042c447028da90706e4110c51455
#
_entry.id   6359042c447028da90706e4110c51455
#
_cell.length_a   1.000
_cell.length_b   1.000
_cell.length_c   1.000
_cell.angle_alpha   90.00
_cell.angle_beta   90.00
_cell.angle_gamma   90.00
#
_symmetry.space_group_name_H-M   'P 1'
#
loop_
_entity.id
_entity.type
_entity.pdbx_description
1 polymer ?
#
loop_
_entity_poly.entity_id
_entity_poly.type
_entity_poly.pdbx_seq_one_letter_code
_entity_poly.pdbx_strand_id
1 'polypeptide(L)'
;MARVLVVANETIGGKNLIEAVRKRAEQDPETEFVVCVPRTNPRDGNIIYDDFVFQAAQVRVDLARKWMREQMGLEIVGEVGDPDPYTATMDAIREYAPDEIVVSTKPVTTSGWLRRDLIERLSDASGLPVEHVVSDIDSEGLPFDVVLVLANRTASSDRLLEHLRTKANDGGKTHLFIVVIPLEGGQGVHVNRARAALGQYLDRARAAGLLTAGMVADPDPFIAAKNALQMFRVDEVVVSTLGPERSGWLRADLVERIRKATDAPVEHVVATDRETANA
;
A
#
# COMPACT_ATOMS: atom_id res chain seq x y z
N MET A 1 29.03 -9.07 -0.53
CA MET A 1 27.61 -8.79 -0.86
C MET A 1 26.96 -8.40 0.45
N ALA A 2 26.74 -7.12 0.64
CA ALA A 2 26.14 -6.61 1.86
C ALA A 2 24.61 -6.77 1.82
N ARG A 3 23.99 -7.07 2.95
CA ARG A 3 22.53 -7.14 3.06
C ARG A 3 22.03 -6.11 4.04
N VAL A 4 21.12 -5.25 3.58
CA VAL A 4 20.52 -4.15 4.33
C VAL A 4 19.08 -4.48 4.68
N LEU A 5 18.75 -4.50 5.97
CA LEU A 5 17.37 -4.61 6.42
C LEU A 5 16.77 -3.21 6.56
N VAL A 6 15.75 -2.93 5.78
CA VAL A 6 14.97 -1.67 5.84
C VAL A 6 13.67 -1.93 6.60
N VAL A 7 13.50 -1.28 7.73
CA VAL A 7 12.27 -1.36 8.54
C VAL A 7 11.50 -0.06 8.39
N ALA A 8 10.37 -0.11 7.74
CA ALA A 8 9.53 1.05 7.47
C ALA A 8 8.05 0.63 7.36
N ASN A 9 7.13 1.56 7.62
CA ASN A 9 5.72 1.35 7.40
C ASN A 9 5.14 2.49 6.56
N GLU A 10 4.48 3.46 7.16
CA GLU A 10 3.91 4.61 6.44
C GLU A 10 4.99 5.45 5.74
N THR A 11 6.21 5.42 6.23
CA THR A 11 7.37 6.16 5.70
C THR A 11 8.12 5.48 4.56
N ILE A 12 7.62 4.33 4.07
CA ILE A 12 8.32 3.49 3.08
C ILE A 12 8.64 4.22 1.75
N GLY A 13 7.88 5.25 1.41
CA GLY A 13 8.10 6.11 0.25
C GLY A 13 8.75 7.46 0.58
N GLY A 14 9.17 7.68 1.83
CA GLY A 14 9.74 8.96 2.26
C GLY A 14 11.07 9.27 1.57
N LYS A 15 11.27 10.53 1.20
CA LYS A 15 12.46 10.99 0.44
C LYS A 15 13.78 10.61 1.11
N ASN A 16 13.87 10.79 2.43
CA ASN A 16 15.09 10.51 3.17
C ASN A 16 15.40 9.00 3.20
N LEU A 17 14.37 8.13 3.28
CA LEU A 17 14.56 6.70 3.18
C LEU A 17 15.02 6.28 1.78
N ILE A 18 14.39 6.82 0.73
CA ILE A 18 14.77 6.56 -0.65
C ILE A 18 16.23 6.96 -0.88
N GLU A 19 16.66 8.12 -0.37
CA GLU A 19 18.03 8.60 -0.47
C GLU A 19 19.02 7.68 0.28
N ALA A 20 18.66 7.22 1.48
CA ALA A 20 19.48 6.29 2.26
C ALA A 20 19.67 4.94 1.54
N VAL A 21 18.62 4.43 0.87
CA VAL A 21 18.69 3.21 0.05
C VAL A 21 19.53 3.44 -1.20
N ARG A 22 19.28 4.54 -1.93
CA ARG A 22 20.01 4.89 -3.15
C ARG A 22 21.51 5.02 -2.90
N LYS A 23 21.91 5.73 -1.85
CA LYS A 23 23.31 5.90 -1.47
C LYS A 23 24.03 4.57 -1.29
N ARG A 24 23.38 3.57 -0.68
CA ARG A 24 23.95 2.23 -0.49
C ARG A 24 24.06 1.46 -1.80
N ALA A 25 23.02 1.50 -2.62
CA ALA A 25 23.02 0.87 -3.93
C ALA A 25 24.10 1.47 -4.87
N GLU A 26 24.38 2.76 -4.76
CA GLU A 26 25.45 3.44 -5.53
C GLU A 26 26.86 3.09 -4.98
N GLN A 27 27.00 2.90 -3.67
CA GLN A 27 28.27 2.50 -3.05
C GLN A 27 28.64 1.04 -3.34
N ASP A 28 27.67 0.16 -3.33
CA ASP A 28 27.85 -1.26 -3.68
C ASP A 28 26.60 -1.74 -4.46
N PRO A 29 26.67 -1.83 -5.81
CA PRO A 29 25.55 -2.30 -6.63
C PRO A 29 25.10 -3.74 -6.35
N GLU A 30 25.90 -4.53 -5.63
CA GLU A 30 25.55 -5.89 -5.23
C GLU A 30 24.85 -5.95 -3.85
N THR A 31 24.53 -4.81 -3.26
CA THR A 31 23.79 -4.75 -2.00
C THR A 31 22.38 -5.32 -2.17
N GLU A 32 22.07 -6.30 -1.33
CA GLU A 32 20.72 -6.86 -1.22
C GLU A 32 19.89 -6.05 -0.21
N PHE A 33 18.66 -5.71 -0.59
CA PHE A 33 17.73 -5.02 0.31
C PHE A 33 16.58 -5.93 0.71
N VAL A 34 16.35 -6.02 2.01
CA VAL A 34 15.18 -6.66 2.60
C VAL A 34 14.32 -5.58 3.24
N VAL A 35 13.07 -5.48 2.85
CA VAL A 35 12.12 -4.50 3.40
C VAL A 35 11.12 -5.22 4.30
N CYS A 36 11.18 -4.94 5.59
CA CYS A 36 10.22 -5.41 6.58
C CYS A 36 9.21 -4.31 6.89
N VAL A 37 7.93 -4.61 6.69
CA VAL A 37 6.81 -3.71 6.98
C VAL A 37 6.04 -4.24 8.18
N PRO A 38 6.26 -3.74 9.40
CA PRO A 38 5.48 -4.10 10.56
C PRO A 38 4.00 -3.75 10.34
N ARG A 39 3.11 -4.63 10.74
CA ARG A 39 1.66 -4.36 10.65
C ARG A 39 1.28 -3.20 11.57
N THR A 40 0.35 -2.36 11.15
CA THR A 40 -0.17 -1.28 11.99
C THR A 40 -1.66 -1.47 12.19
N ASN A 41 -2.09 -1.55 13.43
CA ASN A 41 -3.51 -1.56 13.75
C ASN A 41 -4.10 -0.16 13.52
N PRO A 42 -5.28 -0.04 12.90
CA PRO A 42 -5.98 1.24 12.77
C PRO A 42 -6.22 1.84 14.16
N ARG A 43 -6.12 3.16 14.26
CA ARG A 43 -6.32 3.87 15.54
C ARG A 43 -7.77 3.92 15.97
N ASP A 44 -8.68 3.89 15.00
CA ASP A 44 -10.13 4.01 15.20
C ASP A 44 -10.84 2.79 14.59
N GLY A 45 -11.51 2.01 15.42
CA GLY A 45 -12.32 0.89 14.96
C GLY A 45 -12.53 -0.15 16.04
N ASN A 46 -13.79 -0.56 16.25
CA ASN A 46 -14.14 -1.56 17.26
C ASN A 46 -13.86 -2.99 16.82
N ILE A 47 -13.54 -3.21 15.54
CA ILE A 47 -13.26 -4.54 14.99
C ILE A 47 -12.01 -4.45 14.11
N ILE A 48 -10.93 -5.04 14.58
CA ILE A 48 -9.69 -5.20 13.83
C ILE A 48 -9.75 -6.56 13.17
N TYR A 49 -9.87 -6.60 11.85
CA TYR A 49 -9.67 -7.81 11.09
C TYR A 49 -8.17 -7.99 10.84
N ASP A 50 -7.55 -8.99 11.46
CA ASP A 50 -6.12 -9.29 11.28
C ASP A 50 -5.76 -9.44 9.80
N ASP A 51 -6.65 -10.04 9.01
CA ASP A 51 -6.47 -10.20 7.57
C ASP A 51 -6.39 -8.84 6.84
N PHE A 52 -7.22 -7.85 7.23
CA PHE A 52 -7.17 -6.50 6.66
C PHE A 52 -5.85 -5.79 6.97
N VAL A 53 -5.40 -5.86 8.21
CA VAL A 53 -4.14 -5.24 8.65
C VAL A 53 -2.94 -5.87 7.93
N PHE A 54 -2.95 -7.19 7.78
CA PHE A 54 -1.95 -7.91 7.01
C PHE A 54 -1.95 -7.49 5.54
N GLN A 55 -3.12 -7.46 4.89
CA GLN A 55 -3.24 -7.08 3.48
C GLN A 55 -2.79 -5.62 3.26
N ALA A 56 -3.10 -4.70 4.16
CA ALA A 56 -2.64 -3.32 4.05
C ALA A 56 -1.11 -3.20 4.13
N ALA A 57 -0.46 -3.95 5.02
CA ALA A 57 1.00 -4.03 5.06
C ALA A 57 1.58 -4.69 3.79
N GLN A 58 0.94 -5.75 3.29
CA GLN A 58 1.33 -6.42 2.04
C GLN A 58 1.24 -5.48 0.83
N VAL A 59 0.21 -4.64 0.76
CA VAL A 59 0.09 -3.59 -0.28
C VAL A 59 1.31 -2.67 -0.26
N ARG A 60 1.77 -2.24 0.92
CA ARG A 60 2.97 -1.40 1.05
C ARG A 60 4.23 -2.11 0.56
N VAL A 61 4.41 -3.38 0.94
CA VAL A 61 5.52 -4.22 0.45
C VAL A 61 5.49 -4.30 -1.08
N ASP A 62 4.32 -4.61 -1.65
CA ASP A 62 4.18 -4.78 -3.10
C ASP A 62 4.44 -3.49 -3.88
N LEU A 63 3.95 -2.36 -3.38
CA LEU A 63 4.21 -1.04 -3.98
C LEU A 63 5.68 -0.66 -3.87
N ALA A 64 6.31 -0.87 -2.71
CA ALA A 64 7.74 -0.61 -2.52
C ALA A 64 8.60 -1.42 -3.50
N ARG A 65 8.33 -2.72 -3.63
CA ARG A 65 9.04 -3.59 -4.58
C ARG A 65 8.92 -3.10 -6.01
N LYS A 66 7.71 -2.74 -6.45
CA LYS A 66 7.47 -2.26 -7.81
C LYS A 66 8.12 -0.90 -8.04
N TRP A 67 7.91 0.02 -7.13
CA TRP A 67 8.47 1.36 -7.27
C TRP A 67 10.00 1.35 -7.29
N MET A 68 10.65 0.59 -6.38
CA MET A 68 12.11 0.48 -6.35
C MET A 68 12.66 -0.19 -7.60
N ARG A 69 12.00 -1.22 -8.12
CA ARG A 69 12.37 -1.85 -9.39
C ARG A 69 12.28 -0.86 -10.55
N GLU A 70 11.17 -0.14 -10.68
CA GLU A 70 10.91 0.74 -11.82
C GLU A 70 11.70 2.04 -11.78
N GLN A 71 11.87 2.62 -10.59
CA GLN A 71 12.51 3.93 -10.44
C GLN A 71 14.02 3.86 -10.10
N MET A 72 14.46 2.75 -9.53
CA MET A 72 15.84 2.59 -9.07
C MET A 72 16.55 1.38 -9.66
N GLY A 73 15.85 0.51 -10.39
CA GLY A 73 16.40 -0.74 -10.90
C GLY A 73 16.74 -1.78 -9.81
N LEU A 74 16.21 -1.61 -8.59
CA LEU A 74 16.53 -2.45 -7.46
C LEU A 74 15.48 -3.56 -7.28
N GLU A 75 15.96 -4.81 -7.24
CA GLU A 75 15.14 -5.95 -6.80
C GLU A 75 15.27 -6.07 -5.28
N ILE A 76 14.14 -6.03 -4.59
CA ILE A 76 14.09 -6.14 -3.13
C ILE A 76 13.28 -7.36 -2.69
N VAL A 77 13.68 -7.96 -1.59
CA VAL A 77 12.84 -8.90 -0.83
C VAL A 77 11.97 -8.09 0.10
N GLY A 78 10.69 -8.42 0.20
CA GLY A 78 9.77 -7.71 1.08
C GLY A 78 8.93 -8.67 1.91
N GLU A 79 8.74 -8.35 3.18
CA GLU A 79 7.94 -9.12 4.11
C GLU A 79 7.03 -8.24 4.97
N VAL A 80 5.95 -8.84 5.46
CA VAL A 80 5.06 -8.25 6.45
C VAL A 80 5.45 -8.78 7.83
N GLY A 81 5.90 -7.87 8.70
CA GLY A 81 6.36 -8.20 10.04
C GLY A 81 5.27 -8.19 11.12
N ASP A 82 5.66 -8.54 12.34
CA ASP A 82 4.83 -8.47 13.54
C ASP A 82 4.31 -7.04 13.78
N PRO A 83 3.15 -6.84 14.45
CA PRO A 83 2.67 -5.50 14.83
C PRO A 83 3.62 -4.72 15.75
N ASP A 84 4.42 -5.40 16.55
CA ASP A 84 5.49 -4.75 17.31
C ASP A 84 6.73 -4.60 16.42
N PRO A 85 7.17 -3.37 16.11
CA PRO A 85 8.29 -3.16 15.19
C PRO A 85 9.62 -3.72 15.70
N TYR A 86 9.81 -3.84 17.00
CA TYR A 86 10.98 -4.49 17.56
C TYR A 86 10.98 -5.99 17.25
N THR A 87 9.87 -6.66 17.53
CA THR A 87 9.70 -8.11 17.24
C THR A 87 9.84 -8.36 15.73
N ALA A 88 9.17 -7.58 14.89
CA ALA A 88 9.28 -7.69 13.43
C ALA A 88 10.73 -7.57 12.94
N THR A 89 11.48 -6.60 13.47
CA THR A 89 12.88 -6.41 13.11
C THR A 89 13.76 -7.57 13.56
N MET A 90 13.58 -8.06 14.81
CA MET A 90 14.37 -9.17 15.33
C MET A 90 14.07 -10.49 14.61
N ASP A 91 12.85 -10.70 14.15
CA ASP A 91 12.49 -11.86 13.33
C ASP A 91 13.15 -11.78 11.94
N ALA A 92 13.09 -10.63 11.29
CA ALA A 92 13.76 -10.38 10.02
C ALA A 92 15.29 -10.53 10.12
N ILE A 93 15.91 -10.10 11.23
CA ILE A 93 17.34 -10.32 11.47
C ILE A 93 17.67 -11.81 11.51
N ARG A 94 16.86 -12.63 12.19
CA ARG A 94 17.06 -14.09 12.27
C ARG A 94 16.89 -14.77 10.92
N GLU A 95 15.95 -14.31 10.11
CA GLU A 95 15.63 -14.93 8.82
C GLU A 95 16.64 -14.54 7.73
N TYR A 96 16.99 -13.27 7.66
CA TYR A 96 17.79 -12.73 6.54
C TYR A 96 19.25 -12.49 6.87
N ALA A 97 19.66 -12.51 8.15
CA ALA A 97 21.03 -12.25 8.60
C ALA A 97 21.63 -10.98 7.92
N PRO A 98 21.04 -9.80 8.10
CA PRO A 98 21.54 -8.55 7.51
C PRO A 98 22.85 -8.11 8.15
N ASP A 99 23.63 -7.30 7.43
CA ASP A 99 24.86 -6.67 7.92
C ASP A 99 24.59 -5.33 8.59
N GLU A 100 23.50 -4.65 8.23
CA GLU A 100 23.06 -3.37 8.82
C GLU A 100 21.54 -3.21 8.75
N ILE A 101 21.03 -2.28 9.56
CA ILE A 101 19.61 -1.98 9.67
C ILE A 101 19.36 -0.49 9.39
N VAL A 102 18.37 -0.19 8.55
CA VAL A 102 17.84 1.15 8.35
C VAL A 102 16.42 1.19 8.87
N VAL A 103 16.16 2.01 9.89
CA VAL A 103 14.81 2.18 10.45
C VAL A 103 14.26 3.53 10.03
N SER A 104 13.16 3.54 9.29
CA SER A 104 12.48 4.78 8.89
C SER A 104 11.26 5.06 9.76
N THR A 105 11.21 6.27 10.34
CA THR A 105 10.10 6.70 11.18
C THR A 105 9.57 8.06 10.76
N LYS A 106 8.33 8.38 11.18
CA LYS A 106 7.86 9.77 11.20
C LYS A 106 8.63 10.58 12.28
N PRO A 107 8.58 11.92 12.25
CA PRO A 107 9.13 12.75 13.31
C PRO A 107 8.67 12.33 14.72
N VAL A 108 9.47 12.61 15.74
CA VAL A 108 9.23 12.20 17.14
C VAL A 108 7.83 12.61 17.63
N THR A 109 7.34 13.76 17.20
CA THR A 109 6.02 14.28 17.56
C THR A 109 4.86 13.40 17.10
N THR A 110 5.04 12.62 16.03
CA THR A 110 4.01 11.79 15.39
C THR A 110 4.35 10.30 15.40
N SER A 111 5.62 9.93 15.65
CA SER A 111 6.07 8.54 15.66
C SER A 111 5.73 7.81 16.95
N GLY A 112 4.88 6.78 16.84
CA GLY A 112 4.64 5.85 17.95
C GLY A 112 5.83 4.92 18.26
N TRP A 113 6.70 4.69 17.28
CA TRP A 113 7.87 3.81 17.41
C TRP A 113 8.97 4.43 18.27
N LEU A 114 9.24 5.73 18.10
CA LEU A 114 10.28 6.44 18.86
C LEU A 114 9.93 6.61 20.33
N ARG A 115 8.67 6.59 20.70
CA ARG A 115 8.23 6.64 22.10
C ARG A 115 8.63 5.41 22.92
N ARG A 116 9.10 4.34 22.26
CA ARG A 116 9.49 3.04 22.86
C ARG A 116 10.98 2.77 22.74
N ASP A 117 11.78 3.79 22.51
CA ASP A 117 13.26 3.69 22.37
C ASP A 117 13.69 2.57 21.39
N LEU A 118 12.92 2.43 20.30
CA LEU A 118 13.10 1.33 19.35
C LEU A 118 14.54 1.25 18.81
N ILE A 119 15.13 2.38 18.45
CA ILE A 119 16.43 2.45 17.81
C ILE A 119 17.53 1.93 18.76
N GLU A 120 17.53 2.41 20.02
CA GLU A 120 18.49 1.98 21.03
C GLU A 120 18.35 0.48 21.33
N ARG A 121 17.11 0.01 21.55
CA ARG A 121 16.83 -1.41 21.79
C ARG A 121 17.28 -2.31 20.65
N LEU A 122 17.10 -1.89 19.38
CA LEU A 122 17.55 -2.65 18.22
C LEU A 122 19.08 -2.70 18.14
N SER A 123 19.74 -1.57 18.36
CA SER A 123 21.21 -1.50 18.38
C SER A 123 21.80 -2.42 19.44
N ASP A 124 21.29 -2.35 20.67
CA ASP A 124 21.78 -3.15 21.79
C ASP A 124 21.54 -4.65 21.60
N ALA A 125 20.36 -5.02 21.09
CA ALA A 125 19.98 -6.43 20.96
C ALA A 125 20.58 -7.11 19.75
N SER A 126 20.78 -6.40 18.65
CA SER A 126 21.31 -6.98 17.40
C SER A 126 22.83 -6.93 17.32
N GLY A 127 23.45 -5.93 17.94
CA GLY A 127 24.88 -5.63 17.75
C GLY A 127 25.23 -5.15 16.35
N LEU A 128 24.23 -4.88 15.49
CA LEU A 128 24.41 -4.41 14.14
C LEU A 128 24.38 -2.87 14.08
N PRO A 129 25.02 -2.27 13.06
CA PRO A 129 24.82 -0.85 12.78
C PRO A 129 23.34 -0.56 12.51
N VAL A 130 22.78 0.42 13.21
CA VAL A 130 21.40 0.89 13.03
C VAL A 130 21.40 2.35 12.61
N GLU A 131 21.00 2.63 11.37
CA GLU A 131 20.76 4.00 10.92
C GLU A 131 19.29 4.35 11.11
N HIS A 132 19.04 5.49 11.78
CA HIS A 132 17.70 6.03 11.95
C HIS A 132 17.44 7.13 10.92
N VAL A 133 16.44 6.93 10.08
CA VAL A 133 16.00 7.88 9.04
C VAL A 133 14.64 8.45 9.42
N VAL A 134 14.57 9.76 9.58
CA VAL A 134 13.30 10.47 9.81
C VAL A 134 12.74 10.94 8.48
N SER A 135 11.49 10.56 8.17
CA SER A 135 10.76 10.98 6.97
C SER A 135 9.47 11.66 7.35
N ASP A 136 9.38 12.98 7.13
CA ASP A 136 8.16 13.74 7.37
C ASP A 136 7.28 13.76 6.12
N ILE A 137 6.66 12.62 5.84
CA ILE A 137 5.80 12.44 4.66
C ILE A 137 4.56 13.33 4.67
N ASP A 138 4.17 13.85 5.82
CA ASP A 138 2.98 14.70 5.96
C ASP A 138 3.28 16.13 5.47
N SER A 139 4.50 16.65 5.70
CA SER A 139 4.93 17.96 5.24
C SER A 139 5.69 17.92 3.90
N GLU A 140 6.51 16.89 3.68
CA GLU A 140 7.37 16.80 2.47
C GLU A 140 6.65 16.15 1.28
N GLY A 141 5.56 15.42 1.53
CA GLY A 141 4.89 14.59 0.54
C GLY A 141 5.68 13.34 0.16
N LEU A 142 5.16 12.62 -0.83
CA LEU A 142 5.80 11.46 -1.45
C LEU A 142 6.26 11.83 -2.88
N PRO A 143 7.28 11.17 -3.43
CA PRO A 143 7.72 11.39 -4.80
C PRO A 143 6.77 10.81 -5.85
N PHE A 144 5.65 10.28 -5.43
CA PHE A 144 4.58 9.67 -6.22
C PHE A 144 3.22 10.04 -5.62
N ASP A 145 2.18 9.94 -6.44
CA ASP A 145 0.81 10.11 -6.00
C ASP A 145 0.17 8.74 -5.76
N VAL A 146 -0.58 8.61 -4.67
CA VAL A 146 -1.29 7.38 -4.30
C VAL A 146 -2.77 7.53 -4.66
N VAL A 147 -3.23 6.70 -5.57
CA VAL A 147 -4.63 6.66 -6.03
C VAL A 147 -5.34 5.45 -5.44
N LEU A 148 -6.33 5.69 -4.60
CA LEU A 148 -7.19 4.64 -4.08
C LEU A 148 -8.27 4.30 -5.10
N VAL A 149 -8.31 3.06 -5.56
CA VAL A 149 -9.30 2.57 -6.53
C VAL A 149 -10.29 1.66 -5.84
N LEU A 150 -11.53 2.13 -5.65
CA LEU A 150 -12.61 1.31 -5.11
C LEU A 150 -13.42 0.71 -6.26
N ALA A 151 -13.35 -0.58 -6.44
CA ALA A 151 -14.06 -1.31 -7.48
C ALA A 151 -14.52 -2.67 -6.96
N ASN A 152 -15.55 -3.25 -7.57
CA ASN A 152 -15.97 -4.61 -7.30
C ASN A 152 -16.22 -5.33 -8.65
N ARG A 153 -17.45 -5.46 -9.08
CA ARG A 153 -17.84 -6.10 -10.35
C ARG A 153 -17.30 -5.37 -11.58
N THR A 154 -16.88 -4.13 -11.41
CA THR A 154 -16.27 -3.27 -12.43
C THR A 154 -14.75 -3.34 -12.45
N ALA A 155 -14.14 -4.11 -11.56
CA ALA A 155 -12.68 -4.26 -11.51
C ALA A 155 -12.12 -4.81 -12.84
N SER A 156 -12.86 -5.67 -13.53
CA SER A 156 -12.47 -6.21 -14.84
C SER A 156 -12.78 -5.30 -16.04
N SER A 157 -13.37 -4.11 -15.81
CA SER A 157 -13.78 -3.19 -16.86
C SER A 157 -12.58 -2.58 -17.61
N ASP A 158 -12.62 -2.65 -18.95
CA ASP A 158 -11.61 -2.00 -19.80
C ASP A 158 -11.63 -0.48 -19.63
N ARG A 159 -12.82 0.09 -19.39
CA ARG A 159 -12.97 1.53 -19.16
C ARG A 159 -12.25 1.99 -17.88
N LEU A 160 -12.33 1.21 -16.79
CA LEU A 160 -11.57 1.52 -15.58
C LEU A 160 -10.08 1.45 -15.87
N LEU A 161 -9.61 0.37 -16.51
CA LEU A 161 -8.21 0.20 -16.85
C LEU A 161 -7.68 1.35 -17.72
N GLU A 162 -8.43 1.75 -18.74
CA GLU A 162 -8.03 2.85 -19.63
C GLU A 162 -8.02 4.20 -18.90
N HIS A 163 -8.99 4.44 -18.00
CA HIS A 163 -8.99 5.62 -17.15
C HIS A 163 -7.73 5.71 -16.28
N LEU A 164 -7.33 4.59 -15.64
CA LEU A 164 -6.12 4.56 -14.82
C LEU A 164 -4.84 4.69 -15.66
N ARG A 165 -4.82 4.15 -16.90
CA ARG A 165 -3.71 4.36 -17.85
C ARG A 165 -3.56 5.83 -18.26
N THR A 166 -4.67 6.47 -18.55
CA THR A 166 -4.67 7.91 -18.87
C THR A 166 -4.10 8.69 -17.70
N LYS A 167 -4.56 8.40 -16.49
CA LYS A 167 -4.08 9.04 -15.26
C LYS A 167 -2.59 8.77 -15.01
N ALA A 168 -2.12 7.55 -15.21
CA ALA A 168 -0.71 7.19 -15.04
C ALA A 168 0.23 7.96 -16.00
N ASN A 169 -0.28 8.40 -17.14
CA ASN A 169 0.48 9.17 -18.14
C ASN A 169 0.30 10.69 -18.00
N ASP A 170 -0.56 11.15 -17.07
CA ASP A 170 -0.82 12.57 -16.85
C ASP A 170 0.07 13.13 -15.75
N GLY A 171 0.55 14.36 -15.92
CA GLY A 171 1.15 15.17 -14.86
C GLY A 171 2.61 14.92 -14.50
N GLY A 172 3.31 13.95 -15.10
CA GLY A 172 4.75 13.76 -14.91
C GLY A 172 5.18 13.21 -13.54
N LYS A 173 4.23 12.84 -12.67
CA LYS A 173 4.48 12.10 -11.45
C LYS A 173 4.13 10.62 -11.62
N THR A 174 4.86 9.77 -10.91
CA THR A 174 4.49 8.35 -10.81
C THR A 174 3.21 8.18 -10.00
N HIS A 175 2.26 7.40 -10.49
CA HIS A 175 1.04 7.05 -9.77
C HIS A 175 1.10 5.60 -9.26
N LEU A 176 0.83 5.41 -7.98
CA LEU A 176 0.68 4.10 -7.34
C LEU A 176 -0.81 3.84 -7.08
N PHE A 177 -1.35 2.78 -7.67
CA PHE A 177 -2.78 2.46 -7.56
C PHE A 177 -3.01 1.38 -6.51
N ILE A 178 -3.79 1.71 -5.47
CA ILE A 178 -4.23 0.77 -4.44
C ILE A 178 -5.66 0.34 -4.75
N VAL A 179 -5.82 -0.89 -5.19
CA VAL A 179 -7.12 -1.45 -5.57
C VAL A 179 -7.79 -2.10 -4.37
N VAL A 180 -8.96 -1.62 -4.00
CA VAL A 180 -9.75 -2.15 -2.90
C VAL A 180 -11.03 -2.77 -3.46
N ILE A 181 -11.19 -4.07 -3.21
CA ILE A 181 -12.37 -4.83 -3.61
C ILE A 181 -13.18 -5.21 -2.38
N PRO A 182 -14.35 -4.58 -2.14
CA PRO A 182 -15.25 -4.99 -1.09
C PRO A 182 -15.77 -6.41 -1.33
N LEU A 183 -15.86 -7.22 -0.27
CA LEU A 183 -16.44 -8.56 -0.33
C LEU A 183 -17.91 -8.51 -0.76
N GLU A 184 -18.32 -9.41 -1.65
CA GLU A 184 -19.75 -9.64 -1.91
C GLU A 184 -20.25 -10.67 -0.88
N GLY A 185 -21.04 -10.22 0.08
CA GLY A 185 -21.83 -10.97 1.07
C GLY A 185 -21.39 -12.40 1.45
N GLY A 186 -21.26 -12.68 2.73
CA GLY A 186 -21.02 -14.04 3.25
C GLY A 186 -19.53 -14.37 3.51
N GLN A 187 -19.31 -15.46 4.25
CA GLN A 187 -17.98 -15.93 4.66
C GLN A 187 -17.45 -17.02 3.70
N GLY A 188 -16.14 -17.18 3.63
CA GLY A 188 -15.45 -18.32 3.03
C GLY A 188 -15.31 -18.26 1.50
N VAL A 189 -16.23 -18.85 0.75
CA VAL A 189 -16.15 -18.97 -0.74
C VAL A 189 -16.06 -17.61 -1.43
N HIS A 190 -16.70 -16.59 -0.87
CA HIS A 190 -16.70 -15.23 -1.42
C HIS A 190 -15.33 -14.54 -1.28
N VAL A 191 -14.57 -14.82 -0.21
CA VAL A 191 -13.21 -14.29 -0.03
C VAL A 191 -12.28 -14.81 -1.12
N ASN A 192 -12.30 -16.11 -1.40
CA ASN A 192 -11.45 -16.71 -2.43
C ASN A 192 -11.79 -16.18 -3.83
N ARG A 193 -13.09 -15.97 -4.12
CA ARG A 193 -13.53 -15.36 -5.39
C ARG A 193 -13.05 -13.92 -5.50
N ALA A 194 -13.19 -13.12 -4.44
CA ALA A 194 -12.72 -11.74 -4.43
C ALA A 194 -11.20 -11.64 -4.59
N ARG A 195 -10.43 -12.52 -3.93
CA ARG A 195 -8.97 -12.62 -4.10
C ARG A 195 -8.57 -13.00 -5.51
N ALA A 196 -9.27 -13.97 -6.12
CA ALA A 196 -9.01 -14.37 -7.50
C ALA A 196 -9.31 -13.23 -8.48
N ALA A 197 -10.45 -12.53 -8.32
CA ALA A 197 -10.80 -11.39 -9.14
C ALA A 197 -9.79 -10.24 -8.98
N LEU A 198 -9.35 -9.96 -7.75
CA LEU A 198 -8.30 -8.98 -7.48
C LEU A 198 -7.00 -9.38 -8.18
N GLY A 199 -6.56 -10.63 -8.06
CA GLY A 199 -5.34 -11.13 -8.73
C GLY A 199 -5.40 -10.92 -10.24
N GLN A 200 -6.48 -11.34 -10.88
CA GLN A 200 -6.68 -11.17 -12.32
C GLN A 200 -6.65 -9.68 -12.74
N TYR A 201 -7.28 -8.82 -11.95
CA TYR A 201 -7.25 -7.39 -12.22
C TYR A 201 -5.83 -6.82 -12.10
N LEU A 202 -5.12 -7.15 -11.01
CA LEU A 202 -3.76 -6.66 -10.79
C LEU A 202 -2.81 -7.13 -11.90
N ASP A 203 -2.95 -8.37 -12.39
CA ASP A 203 -2.14 -8.89 -13.48
C ASP A 203 -2.40 -8.13 -14.80
N ARG A 204 -3.65 -7.83 -15.11
CA ARG A 204 -4.02 -7.00 -16.27
C ARG A 204 -3.48 -5.57 -16.15
N ALA A 205 -3.62 -4.97 -14.99
CA ALA A 205 -3.14 -3.62 -14.73
C ALA A 205 -1.61 -3.53 -14.83
N ARG A 206 -0.89 -4.53 -14.30
CA ARG A 206 0.57 -4.64 -14.44
C ARG A 206 1.01 -4.84 -15.89
N ALA A 207 0.32 -5.71 -16.63
CA ALA A 207 0.58 -5.89 -18.05
C ALA A 207 0.35 -4.62 -18.88
N ALA A 208 -0.49 -3.71 -18.37
CA ALA A 208 -0.73 -2.38 -18.94
C ALA A 208 0.28 -1.31 -18.45
N GLY A 209 1.31 -1.70 -17.68
CA GLY A 209 2.36 -0.80 -17.17
C GLY A 209 1.96 0.00 -15.91
N LEU A 210 0.88 -0.39 -15.21
CA LEU A 210 0.46 0.32 -14.01
C LEU A 210 1.16 -0.24 -12.76
N LEU A 211 1.64 0.66 -11.90
CA LEU A 211 2.14 0.32 -10.56
C LEU A 211 0.95 0.06 -9.62
N THR A 212 0.59 -1.20 -9.46
CA THR A 212 -0.61 -1.56 -8.71
C THR A 212 -0.35 -2.59 -7.62
N ALA A 213 -1.00 -2.41 -6.50
CA ALA A 213 -1.22 -3.42 -5.49
C ALA A 213 -2.69 -3.37 -5.05
N GLY A 214 -3.15 -4.35 -4.27
CA GLY A 214 -4.54 -4.31 -3.87
C GLY A 214 -4.88 -5.25 -2.74
N MET A 215 -6.09 -5.09 -2.23
CA MET A 215 -6.61 -5.83 -1.10
C MET A 215 -8.10 -6.08 -1.22
N VAL A 216 -8.54 -7.16 -0.61
CA VAL A 216 -9.95 -7.43 -0.37
C VAL A 216 -10.33 -6.79 0.97
N ALA A 217 -11.49 -6.15 1.04
CA ALA A 217 -11.88 -5.34 2.18
C ALA A 217 -13.32 -5.61 2.66
N ASP A 218 -13.79 -4.84 3.63
CA ASP A 218 -15.12 -4.95 4.24
C ASP A 218 -16.23 -5.05 3.19
N PRO A 219 -17.27 -5.86 3.42
CA PRO A 219 -18.43 -5.96 2.53
C PRO A 219 -19.18 -4.65 2.29
N ASP A 220 -19.19 -3.73 3.25
CA ASP A 220 -19.69 -2.37 3.03
C ASP A 220 -18.63 -1.54 2.30
N PRO A 221 -18.88 -1.09 1.06
CA PRO A 221 -17.90 -0.37 0.26
C PRO A 221 -17.49 0.97 0.87
N PHE A 222 -18.35 1.61 1.66
CA PHE A 222 -18.00 2.83 2.37
C PHE A 222 -17.02 2.55 3.53
N ILE A 223 -17.27 1.49 4.30
CA ILE A 223 -16.35 1.04 5.36
C ILE A 223 -15.02 0.61 4.74
N ALA A 224 -15.05 -0.14 3.64
CA ALA A 224 -13.84 -0.53 2.90
C ALA A 224 -12.99 0.68 2.49
N ALA A 225 -13.63 1.71 1.90
CA ALA A 225 -12.95 2.95 1.53
C ALA A 225 -12.42 3.71 2.75
N LYS A 226 -13.24 3.86 3.79
CA LYS A 226 -12.85 4.57 5.03
C LYS A 226 -11.66 3.90 5.71
N ASN A 227 -11.65 2.57 5.81
CA ASN A 227 -10.54 1.83 6.37
C ASN A 227 -9.26 2.01 5.54
N ALA A 228 -9.36 1.95 4.21
CA ALA A 228 -8.22 2.19 3.34
C ALA A 228 -7.66 3.62 3.47
N LEU A 229 -8.53 4.63 3.56
CA LEU A 229 -8.13 6.03 3.80
C LEU A 229 -7.44 6.24 5.17
N GLN A 230 -7.74 5.42 6.17
CA GLN A 230 -7.02 5.44 7.45
C GLN A 230 -5.65 4.76 7.38
N MET A 231 -5.52 3.74 6.54
CA MET A 231 -4.30 2.96 6.42
C MET A 231 -3.27 3.59 5.47
N PHE A 232 -3.73 4.31 4.45
CA PHE A 232 -2.87 4.86 3.41
C PHE A 232 -3.02 6.37 3.34
N ARG A 233 -1.90 7.06 3.08
CA ARG A 233 -1.96 8.41 2.57
C ARG A 233 -2.46 8.33 1.13
N VAL A 234 -3.60 8.94 0.85
CA VAL A 234 -4.26 8.91 -0.45
C VAL A 234 -4.32 10.32 -1.00
N ASP A 235 -3.82 10.52 -2.21
CA ASP A 235 -3.84 11.81 -2.90
C ASP A 235 -5.11 11.94 -3.77
N GLU A 236 -5.70 10.81 -4.18
CA GLU A 236 -6.93 10.79 -4.98
C GLU A 236 -7.70 9.48 -4.81
N VAL A 237 -9.02 9.53 -4.97
CA VAL A 237 -9.91 8.36 -4.94
C VAL A 237 -10.63 8.19 -6.26
N VAL A 238 -10.58 7.01 -6.84
CA VAL A 238 -11.37 6.60 -8.01
C VAL A 238 -12.41 5.57 -7.58
N VAL A 239 -13.70 5.88 -7.74
CA VAL A 239 -14.80 4.94 -7.46
C VAL A 239 -15.34 4.43 -8.78
N SER A 240 -15.25 3.12 -9.02
CA SER A 240 -15.78 2.49 -10.23
C SER A 240 -17.09 1.77 -9.94
N THR A 241 -18.15 2.10 -10.68
CA THR A 241 -19.48 1.50 -10.52
C THR A 241 -20.08 1.05 -11.85
N LEU A 242 -21.07 0.18 -11.76
CA LEU A 242 -22.02 -0.03 -12.86
C LEU A 242 -22.91 1.22 -13.04
N GLY A 243 -23.65 1.29 -14.15
CA GLY A 243 -24.63 2.35 -14.38
C GLY A 243 -25.71 2.42 -13.27
N PRO A 244 -26.43 3.56 -13.15
CA PRO A 244 -27.34 3.85 -12.03
C PRO A 244 -28.40 2.78 -11.78
N GLU A 245 -28.93 2.17 -12.84
CA GLU A 245 -29.98 1.15 -12.75
C GLU A 245 -29.48 -0.16 -12.12
N ARG A 246 -28.19 -0.46 -12.25
CA ARG A 246 -27.56 -1.72 -11.83
C ARG A 246 -26.65 -1.59 -10.61
N SER A 247 -26.28 -0.37 -10.23
CA SER A 247 -25.38 -0.12 -9.11
C SER A 247 -26.15 0.08 -7.81
N GLY A 248 -26.00 -0.89 -6.89
CA GLY A 248 -26.42 -0.71 -5.50
C GLY A 248 -25.67 0.41 -4.79
N TRP A 249 -24.40 0.62 -5.17
CA TRP A 249 -23.53 1.66 -4.59
C TRP A 249 -24.04 3.08 -4.90
N LEU A 250 -24.50 3.32 -6.13
CA LEU A 250 -25.06 4.63 -6.48
C LEU A 250 -26.40 4.88 -5.78
N ARG A 251 -27.21 3.85 -5.60
CA ARG A 251 -28.47 3.98 -4.82
C ARG A 251 -28.23 4.28 -3.34
N ALA A 252 -27.04 3.93 -2.81
CA ALA A 252 -26.62 4.20 -1.43
C ALA A 252 -25.77 5.46 -1.29
N ASP A 253 -25.78 6.35 -2.28
CA ASP A 253 -25.02 7.60 -2.32
C ASP A 253 -23.52 7.44 -1.96
N LEU A 254 -22.92 6.30 -2.32
CA LEU A 254 -21.57 5.93 -1.93
C LEU A 254 -20.54 7.01 -2.29
N VAL A 255 -20.61 7.53 -3.52
CA VAL A 255 -19.64 8.52 -4.01
C VAL A 255 -19.68 9.79 -3.16
N GLU A 256 -20.88 10.29 -2.84
CA GLU A 256 -21.05 11.49 -2.01
C GLU A 256 -20.63 11.25 -0.55
N ARG A 257 -20.85 10.03 -0.04
CA ARG A 257 -20.40 9.65 1.30
C ARG A 257 -18.87 9.63 1.38
N ILE A 258 -18.20 9.10 0.35
CA ILE A 258 -16.73 9.09 0.27
C ILE A 258 -16.20 10.53 0.14
N ARG A 259 -16.78 11.38 -0.70
CA ARG A 259 -16.41 12.81 -0.84
C ARG A 259 -16.46 13.57 0.49
N LYS A 260 -17.39 13.21 1.38
CA LYS A 260 -17.50 13.82 2.71
C LYS A 260 -16.52 13.24 3.73
N ALA A 261 -15.92 12.08 3.44
CA ALA A 261 -15.03 11.37 4.36
C ALA A 261 -13.54 11.62 4.10
N THR A 262 -13.19 12.33 3.02
CA THR A 262 -11.81 12.65 2.65
C THR A 262 -11.71 14.02 2.00
N ASP A 263 -10.56 14.68 2.18
CA ASP A 263 -10.21 15.91 1.45
C ASP A 263 -9.60 15.62 0.07
N ALA A 264 -9.25 14.37 -0.20
CA ALA A 264 -8.73 13.97 -1.51
C ALA A 264 -9.83 14.05 -2.59
N PRO A 265 -9.51 14.50 -3.81
CA PRO A 265 -10.43 14.48 -4.94
C PRO A 265 -11.03 13.10 -5.18
N VAL A 266 -12.34 13.03 -5.45
CA VAL A 266 -13.05 11.77 -5.70
C VAL A 266 -13.62 11.78 -7.10
N GLU A 267 -13.05 10.95 -7.97
CA GLU A 267 -13.54 10.71 -9.33
C GLU A 267 -14.50 9.51 -9.36
N HIS A 268 -15.45 9.57 -10.28
CA HIS A 268 -16.41 8.50 -10.48
C HIS A 268 -16.34 7.97 -11.91
N VAL A 269 -16.04 6.70 -12.06
CA VAL A 269 -15.96 5.98 -13.35
C VAL A 269 -17.13 5.01 -13.46
N VAL A 270 -17.95 5.17 -14.50
CA VAL A 270 -19.08 4.26 -14.76
C VAL A 270 -18.66 3.26 -15.84
N ALA A 271 -18.62 1.97 -15.51
CA ALA A 271 -18.35 0.89 -16.47
C ALA A 271 -19.56 0.66 -17.40
N THR A 272 -19.30 0.30 -18.65
CA THR A 272 -20.34 -0.02 -19.64
C THR A 272 -20.74 -1.50 -19.58
N ASP A 273 -21.99 -1.81 -19.93
CA ASP A 273 -22.59 -3.15 -19.79
C ASP A 273 -21.92 -4.26 -20.61
N ARG A 274 -21.21 -3.92 -21.68
CA ARG A 274 -20.53 -4.90 -22.55
C ARG A 274 -19.27 -5.49 -21.93
N GLU A 275 -18.69 -4.80 -20.95
CA GLU A 275 -17.38 -5.14 -20.37
C GLU A 275 -17.48 -6.11 -19.18
N THR A 276 -18.64 -6.19 -18.54
CA THR A 276 -18.86 -7.03 -17.34
C THR A 276 -19.45 -8.40 -17.66
N ALA A 277 -19.83 -8.68 -18.89
CA ALA A 277 -20.47 -9.94 -19.32
C ALA A 277 -19.45 -11.06 -19.61
N ASN A 278 -18.15 -10.76 -19.76
CA ASN A 278 -17.10 -11.70 -20.09
C ASN A 278 -16.11 -11.97 -18.93
N ALA A 279 -16.47 -11.64 -17.71
CA ALA A 279 -15.66 -11.83 -16.51
C ALA A 279 -16.17 -12.94 -15.59
#